data_416a1abf2400f1db61de1713755f18ec
#
_entry.id   416a1abf2400f1db61de1713755f18ec
#
_cell.length_a   1.000
_cell.length_b   1.000
_cell.length_c   1.000
_cell.angle_alpha   90.00
_cell.angle_beta   90.00
_cell.angle_gamma   90.00
#
_symmetry.space_group_name_H-M   'P 1'
#
loop_
_entity.id
_entity.type
_entity.pdbx_description
1 polymer ?
#
loop_
_entity_poly.entity_id
_entity_poly.type
_entity_poly.pdbx_seq_one_letter_code
_entity_poly.pdbx_strand_id
1 'polypeptide(L)'
;MRSVDVVIVGASLAAAAAAKRLVDAGLETVVLERKTLPRHKICSGILSPRGHRFLIENFGPLPREVLHEPTACRGVTFHFPSMVSLSMDFFGGTTPHLHRKYSDHWAIRQSGAEIHDETSFAGLTDNGDHVIVSARKRGEPITYRARQVIGADGPSSLVIRSIYPDYPKQIPWFFVGQKFHDIIDCPLSPEYFHFWFHPELGHYTWSHARDGRQIVGVGFKRGDNFAQKHAKVVAYFADKHGVRLEPHAEDEGCAENFGPSLINRYVFGKGNVLITGQAAGFLNMIGEGMSCALHSGAISGEAVKPACATARWRKCTGG
;
A
#
# COMPACT_ATOMS: atom_id res chain seq x y z
N MET A 1 26.68 -8.99 12.48
CA MET A 1 26.28 -7.95 11.51
C MET A 1 26.37 -8.55 10.12
N ARG A 2 25.36 -8.38 9.27
CA ARG A 2 25.34 -8.89 7.90
C ARG A 2 25.50 -7.74 6.91
N SER A 3 26.37 -7.89 5.90
CA SER A 3 26.57 -6.90 4.84
C SER A 3 25.79 -7.29 3.59
N VAL A 4 25.05 -6.32 3.00
CA VAL A 4 24.24 -6.48 1.78
C VAL A 4 24.31 -5.21 0.93
N ASP A 5 23.93 -5.26 -0.35
CA ASP A 5 23.89 -4.04 -1.16
C ASP A 5 22.71 -3.15 -0.75
N VAL A 6 21.51 -3.72 -0.59
CA VAL A 6 20.29 -2.95 -0.28
C VAL A 6 19.46 -3.64 0.79
N VAL A 7 18.98 -2.85 1.75
CA VAL A 7 17.90 -3.24 2.67
C VAL A 7 16.61 -2.51 2.27
N ILE A 8 15.53 -3.25 2.07
CA ILE A 8 14.18 -2.69 1.86
C ILE A 8 13.36 -2.93 3.12
N VAL A 9 12.72 -1.90 3.66
CA VAL A 9 11.89 -2.00 4.86
C VAL A 9 10.42 -2.03 4.47
N GLY A 10 9.73 -3.12 4.78
CA GLY A 10 8.34 -3.44 4.45
C GLY A 10 8.21 -4.30 3.19
N ALA A 11 7.39 -5.38 3.25
CA ALA A 11 7.09 -6.28 2.12
C ALA A 11 5.78 -5.86 1.42
N SER A 12 5.78 -4.69 0.81
CA SER A 12 4.66 -4.11 0.05
C SER A 12 4.84 -4.28 -1.46
N LEU A 13 3.83 -3.93 -2.26
CA LEU A 13 3.97 -3.86 -3.72
C LEU A 13 5.09 -2.90 -4.17
N ALA A 14 5.33 -1.80 -3.42
CA ALA A 14 6.46 -0.92 -3.69
C ALA A 14 7.79 -1.63 -3.44
N ALA A 15 7.89 -2.37 -2.34
CA ALA A 15 9.07 -3.18 -2.03
C ALA A 15 9.31 -4.26 -3.10
N ALA A 16 8.25 -4.95 -3.53
CA ALA A 16 8.35 -5.97 -4.57
C ALA A 16 8.90 -5.40 -5.89
N ALA A 17 8.37 -4.25 -6.32
CA ALA A 17 8.82 -3.59 -7.54
C ALA A 17 10.27 -3.08 -7.44
N ALA A 18 10.67 -2.51 -6.31
CA ALA A 18 12.06 -2.10 -6.06
C ALA A 18 12.99 -3.32 -6.03
N ALA A 19 12.63 -4.35 -5.25
CA ALA A 19 13.42 -5.56 -5.10
C ALA A 19 13.65 -6.26 -6.44
N LYS A 20 12.61 -6.38 -7.28
CA LYS A 20 12.71 -6.96 -8.62
C LYS A 20 13.79 -6.26 -9.46
N ARG A 21 13.80 -4.91 -9.50
CA ARG A 21 14.81 -4.13 -10.23
C ARG A 21 16.23 -4.34 -9.71
N LEU A 22 16.40 -4.47 -8.40
CA LEU A 22 17.69 -4.64 -7.77
C LEU A 22 18.24 -6.06 -7.97
N VAL A 23 17.40 -7.08 -7.78
CA VAL A 23 17.78 -8.48 -7.97
C VAL A 23 18.11 -8.77 -9.43
N ASP A 24 17.31 -8.26 -10.38
CA ASP A 24 17.58 -8.38 -11.82
C ASP A 24 18.91 -7.70 -12.22
N ALA A 25 19.38 -6.73 -11.44
CA ALA A 25 20.69 -6.10 -11.59
C ALA A 25 21.82 -6.84 -10.83
N GLY A 26 21.55 -7.98 -10.21
CA GLY A 26 22.52 -8.79 -9.47
C GLY A 26 22.92 -8.21 -8.11
N LEU A 27 22.10 -7.30 -7.52
CA LEU A 27 22.37 -6.71 -6.21
C LEU A 27 21.81 -7.58 -5.08
N GLU A 28 22.62 -7.83 -4.05
CA GLU A 28 22.21 -8.55 -2.86
C GLU A 28 21.18 -7.70 -2.07
N THR A 29 19.91 -8.12 -2.13
CA THR A 29 18.79 -7.35 -1.60
C THR A 29 18.07 -8.14 -0.52
N VAL A 30 17.92 -7.55 0.65
CA VAL A 30 17.14 -8.11 1.77
C VAL A 30 15.92 -7.25 2.04
N VAL A 31 14.75 -7.90 2.16
CA VAL A 31 13.48 -7.27 2.51
C VAL A 31 13.12 -7.60 3.95
N LEU A 32 12.88 -6.61 4.78
CA LEU A 32 12.45 -6.77 6.18
C LEU A 32 10.94 -6.57 6.28
N GLU A 33 10.20 -7.54 6.81
CA GLU A 33 8.78 -7.42 7.11
C GLU A 33 8.52 -7.76 8.59
N ARG A 34 7.85 -6.85 9.30
CA ARG A 34 7.58 -7.04 10.75
C ARG A 34 6.59 -8.14 11.07
N LYS A 35 5.70 -8.48 10.15
CA LYS A 35 4.67 -9.52 10.31
C LYS A 35 5.11 -10.82 9.65
N THR A 36 4.55 -11.93 10.10
CA THR A 36 4.63 -13.20 9.37
C THR A 36 3.92 -13.08 8.02
N LEU A 37 4.54 -13.55 6.95
CA LEU A 37 3.96 -13.58 5.60
C LEU A 37 3.26 -14.93 5.32
N PRO A 38 2.13 -14.92 4.60
CA PRO A 38 1.40 -13.80 4.02
C PRO A 38 0.60 -13.03 5.07
N ARG A 39 0.71 -11.69 5.05
CA ARG A 39 0.08 -10.79 6.04
C ARG A 39 -1.16 -10.09 5.52
N HIS A 40 -2.11 -9.86 6.40
CA HIS A 40 -3.24 -8.99 6.09
C HIS A 40 -2.79 -7.53 5.84
N LYS A 41 -3.38 -6.90 4.82
CA LYS A 41 -3.25 -5.47 4.52
C LYS A 41 -4.63 -4.95 4.12
N ILE A 42 -5.15 -4.00 4.89
CA ILE A 42 -6.43 -3.35 4.61
C ILE A 42 -6.34 -2.62 3.28
N CYS A 43 -7.27 -2.91 2.39
CA CYS A 43 -7.40 -2.30 1.07
C CYS A 43 -8.68 -2.81 0.42
N SER A 44 -9.28 -2.02 -0.44
CA SER A 44 -10.38 -2.47 -1.30
C SER A 44 -9.94 -3.49 -2.34
N GLY A 45 -8.65 -3.50 -2.71
CA GLY A 45 -8.10 -4.48 -3.66
C GLY A 45 -8.24 -4.09 -5.14
N ILE A 46 -8.90 -2.98 -5.46
CA ILE A 46 -9.08 -2.53 -6.85
C ILE A 46 -7.77 -1.88 -7.32
N LEU A 47 -7.22 -2.42 -8.40
CA LEU A 47 -6.03 -1.93 -9.06
C LEU A 47 -6.40 -1.12 -10.30
N SER A 48 -5.63 -0.09 -10.64
CA SER A 48 -5.84 0.62 -11.89
C SER A 48 -5.34 -0.19 -13.10
N PRO A 49 -5.83 0.06 -14.33
CA PRO A 49 -5.35 -0.61 -15.54
C PRO A 49 -3.84 -0.49 -15.73
N ARG A 50 -3.26 0.66 -15.36
CA ARG A 50 -1.82 0.90 -15.42
C ARG A 50 -1.05 0.02 -14.44
N GLY A 51 -1.54 -0.11 -13.22
CA GLY A 51 -0.95 -1.00 -12.21
C GLY A 51 -1.08 -2.47 -12.59
N HIS A 52 -2.21 -2.86 -13.17
CA HIS A 52 -2.42 -4.22 -13.69
C HIS A 52 -1.41 -4.58 -14.77
N ARG A 53 -1.25 -3.72 -15.77
CA ARG A 53 -0.24 -3.90 -16.81
C ARG A 53 1.16 -4.03 -16.23
N PHE A 54 1.52 -3.15 -15.27
CA PHE A 54 2.81 -3.22 -14.60
C PHE A 54 3.03 -4.57 -13.90
N LEU A 55 2.03 -5.11 -13.19
CA LEU A 55 2.14 -6.42 -12.54
C LEU A 55 2.41 -7.54 -13.54
N ILE A 56 1.61 -7.61 -14.61
CA ILE A 56 1.78 -8.65 -15.63
C ILE A 56 3.15 -8.58 -16.31
N GLU A 57 3.59 -7.38 -16.71
CA GLU A 57 4.86 -7.17 -17.39
C GLU A 57 6.09 -7.49 -16.54
N ASN A 58 6.00 -7.29 -15.22
CA ASN A 58 7.16 -7.43 -14.33
C ASN A 58 7.16 -8.71 -13.48
N PHE A 59 5.97 -9.30 -13.21
CA PHE A 59 5.84 -10.44 -12.32
C PHE A 59 5.13 -11.64 -12.96
N GLY A 60 4.58 -11.48 -14.15
CA GLY A 60 3.85 -12.51 -14.87
C GLY A 60 2.34 -12.54 -14.55
N PRO A 61 1.62 -13.53 -15.06
CA PRO A 61 0.16 -13.65 -14.92
C PRO A 61 -0.23 -13.83 -13.46
N LEU A 62 -1.35 -13.19 -13.07
CA LEU A 62 -1.88 -13.26 -11.71
C LEU A 62 -2.48 -14.65 -11.45
N PRO A 63 -2.01 -15.38 -10.43
CA PRO A 63 -2.65 -16.64 -10.03
C PRO A 63 -4.03 -16.39 -9.41
N ARG A 64 -4.93 -17.39 -9.50
CA ARG A 64 -6.33 -17.26 -9.02
C ARG A 64 -6.41 -16.93 -7.53
N GLU A 65 -5.54 -17.48 -6.72
CA GLU A 65 -5.50 -17.31 -5.27
C GLU A 65 -5.17 -15.88 -4.82
N VAL A 66 -4.66 -15.03 -5.71
CA VAL A 66 -4.39 -13.63 -5.39
C VAL A 66 -5.57 -12.70 -5.69
N LEU A 67 -6.71 -13.25 -6.13
CA LEU A 67 -7.90 -12.50 -6.52
C LEU A 67 -9.06 -12.74 -5.54
N HIS A 68 -9.85 -11.70 -5.32
CA HIS A 68 -11.17 -11.75 -4.67
C HIS A 68 -12.29 -12.18 -5.67
N GLU A 69 -13.53 -12.31 -5.20
CA GLU A 69 -14.74 -12.38 -6.00
C GLU A 69 -15.54 -11.07 -5.86
N PRO A 70 -15.99 -10.47 -6.99
CA PRO A 70 -15.64 -10.81 -8.38
C PRO A 70 -14.15 -10.64 -8.63
N THR A 71 -13.58 -11.44 -9.54
CA THR A 71 -12.13 -11.45 -9.83
C THR A 71 -11.63 -10.18 -10.48
N ALA A 72 -12.55 -9.42 -11.06
CA ALA A 72 -12.25 -8.19 -11.79
C ALA A 72 -13.31 -7.12 -11.57
N CYS A 73 -12.88 -5.89 -11.69
CA CYS A 73 -13.70 -4.69 -11.67
C CYS A 73 -13.73 -4.07 -13.06
N ARG A 74 -14.92 -3.70 -13.53
CA ARG A 74 -15.13 -3.10 -14.86
C ARG A 74 -14.82 -1.61 -14.88
N GLY A 75 -15.12 -0.91 -13.78
CA GLY A 75 -14.96 0.54 -13.71
C GLY A 75 -15.29 1.13 -12.36
N VAL A 76 -15.54 2.42 -12.37
CA VAL A 76 -15.93 3.19 -11.20
C VAL A 76 -17.25 3.90 -11.44
N THR A 77 -18.07 4.02 -10.39
CA THR A 77 -19.27 4.85 -10.39
C THR A 77 -19.10 5.96 -9.35
N PHE A 78 -19.23 7.19 -9.77
CA PHE A 78 -19.24 8.37 -8.89
C PHE A 78 -20.68 8.80 -8.63
N HIS A 79 -21.01 8.94 -7.36
CA HIS A 79 -22.32 9.41 -6.90
C HIS A 79 -22.16 10.81 -6.30
N PHE A 80 -23.05 11.72 -6.69
CA PHE A 80 -23.03 13.12 -6.27
C PHE A 80 -24.26 13.46 -5.44
N PRO A 81 -24.22 14.56 -4.63
CA PRO A 81 -25.36 14.96 -3.78
C PRO A 81 -26.66 15.22 -4.54
N SER A 82 -26.58 15.59 -5.82
CA SER A 82 -27.73 15.78 -6.73
C SER A 82 -28.43 14.49 -7.16
N MET A 83 -28.07 13.35 -6.59
CA MET A 83 -28.50 11.99 -6.98
C MET A 83 -28.09 11.59 -8.41
N VAL A 84 -27.26 12.38 -9.06
CA VAL A 84 -26.64 12.01 -10.33
C VAL A 84 -25.53 11.01 -10.07
N SER A 85 -25.49 9.93 -10.85
CA SER A 85 -24.42 8.94 -10.83
C SER A 85 -23.78 8.86 -12.20
N LEU A 86 -22.44 8.82 -12.23
CA LEU A 86 -21.65 8.68 -13.44
C LEU A 86 -20.80 7.41 -13.35
N SER A 87 -21.11 6.43 -14.20
CA SER A 87 -20.30 5.22 -14.34
C SER A 87 -19.31 5.37 -15.49
N MET A 88 -18.08 4.95 -15.26
CA MET A 88 -16.99 5.00 -16.22
C MET A 88 -16.27 3.66 -16.24
N ASP A 89 -16.21 3.04 -17.41
CA ASP A 89 -15.41 1.83 -17.62
C ASP A 89 -13.91 2.17 -17.63
N PHE A 90 -13.10 1.24 -17.19
CA PHE A 90 -11.65 1.41 -17.28
C PHE A 90 -11.17 1.30 -18.73
N PHE A 91 -10.32 2.21 -19.14
CA PHE A 91 -9.64 2.11 -20.44
C PHE A 91 -8.78 0.84 -20.50
N GLY A 92 -9.00 0.03 -21.51
CA GLY A 92 -8.29 -1.24 -21.70
C GLY A 92 -8.95 -2.46 -21.06
N GLY A 93 -10.21 -2.33 -20.60
CA GLY A 93 -11.02 -3.41 -20.07
C GLY A 93 -11.00 -3.52 -18.54
N THR A 94 -11.39 -4.69 -18.03
CA THR A 94 -11.47 -4.94 -16.60
C THR A 94 -10.10 -4.97 -15.92
N THR A 95 -10.07 -4.63 -14.65
CA THR A 95 -8.87 -4.71 -13.79
C THR A 95 -9.04 -5.74 -12.69
N PRO A 96 -7.95 -6.38 -12.21
CA PRO A 96 -8.07 -7.41 -11.19
C PRO A 96 -8.50 -6.83 -9.84
N HIS A 97 -9.28 -7.62 -9.13
CA HIS A 97 -9.65 -7.37 -7.73
C HIS A 97 -8.71 -8.18 -6.82
N LEU A 98 -7.65 -7.53 -6.32
CA LEU A 98 -6.54 -8.19 -5.63
C LEU A 98 -6.85 -8.49 -4.17
N HIS A 99 -6.65 -9.74 -3.78
CA HIS A 99 -6.58 -10.13 -2.37
C HIS A 99 -5.20 -9.77 -1.80
N ARG A 100 -5.09 -8.61 -1.14
CA ARG A 100 -3.81 -8.00 -0.70
C ARG A 100 -2.94 -8.92 0.16
N LYS A 101 -3.53 -9.80 0.97
CA LYS A 101 -2.76 -10.78 1.76
C LYS A 101 -1.90 -11.66 0.86
N TYR A 102 -2.47 -12.17 -0.20
CA TYR A 102 -1.81 -13.11 -1.10
C TYR A 102 -1.08 -12.41 -2.24
N SER A 103 -1.64 -11.33 -2.80
CA SER A 103 -1.00 -10.63 -3.92
C SER A 103 0.29 -9.91 -3.53
N ASP A 104 0.35 -9.29 -2.33
CA ASP A 104 1.60 -8.69 -1.83
C ASP A 104 2.68 -9.77 -1.63
N HIS A 105 2.28 -10.92 -1.04
CA HIS A 105 3.20 -12.04 -0.80
C HIS A 105 3.67 -12.68 -2.12
N TRP A 106 2.76 -12.89 -3.07
CA TRP A 106 3.12 -13.37 -4.39
C TRP A 106 4.12 -12.43 -5.08
N ALA A 107 3.83 -11.15 -5.16
CA ALA A 107 4.70 -10.18 -5.82
C ALA A 107 6.09 -10.09 -5.18
N ILE A 108 6.18 -10.09 -3.85
CA ILE A 108 7.49 -10.02 -3.18
C ILE A 108 8.30 -11.31 -3.39
N ARG A 109 7.67 -12.47 -3.45
CA ARG A 109 8.35 -13.72 -3.79
C ARG A 109 8.85 -13.75 -5.23
N GLN A 110 8.04 -13.24 -6.18
CA GLN A 110 8.45 -13.12 -7.59
C GLN A 110 9.59 -12.12 -7.80
N SER A 111 9.87 -11.25 -6.83
CA SER A 111 11.02 -10.33 -6.92
C SER A 111 12.37 -11.02 -6.85
N GLY A 112 12.45 -12.24 -6.29
CA GLY A 112 13.68 -12.99 -6.08
C GLY A 112 14.56 -12.50 -4.93
N ALA A 113 14.14 -11.45 -4.19
CA ALA A 113 14.89 -10.95 -3.05
C ALA A 113 14.80 -11.91 -1.84
N GLU A 114 15.81 -11.87 -0.98
CA GLU A 114 15.75 -12.55 0.30
C GLU A 114 14.79 -11.84 1.25
N ILE A 115 13.83 -12.58 1.82
CA ILE A 115 12.77 -12.02 2.66
C ILE A 115 13.01 -12.47 4.11
N HIS A 116 13.13 -11.49 5.00
CA HIS A 116 13.15 -11.68 6.43
C HIS A 116 11.83 -11.17 7.02
N ASP A 117 10.85 -12.04 7.14
CA ASP A 117 9.63 -11.75 7.89
C ASP A 117 9.86 -11.86 9.40
N GLU A 118 8.84 -11.51 10.21
CA GLU A 118 8.96 -11.38 11.66
C GLU A 118 10.16 -10.52 12.09
N THR A 119 10.58 -9.60 11.19
CA THR A 119 11.76 -8.75 11.37
C THR A 119 11.36 -7.28 11.35
N SER A 120 11.28 -6.69 12.53
CA SER A 120 10.88 -5.30 12.72
C SER A 120 12.06 -4.36 12.57
N PHE A 121 11.96 -3.36 11.69
CA PHE A 121 12.90 -2.24 11.64
C PHE A 121 12.85 -1.45 12.96
N ALA A 122 14.02 -1.14 13.52
CA ALA A 122 14.15 -0.41 14.78
C ALA A 122 14.81 0.98 14.61
N GLY A 123 15.63 1.15 13.59
CA GLY A 123 16.30 2.42 13.30
C GLY A 123 17.40 2.27 12.29
N LEU A 124 18.00 3.40 11.90
CA LEU A 124 19.15 3.42 11.00
C LEU A 124 20.12 4.56 11.36
N THR A 125 21.37 4.39 10.95
CA THR A 125 22.41 5.43 10.96
C THR A 125 23.06 5.47 9.58
N ASP A 126 22.98 6.61 8.90
CA ASP A 126 23.67 6.84 7.61
C ASP A 126 25.04 7.45 7.89
N ASN A 127 26.09 6.71 7.54
CA ASN A 127 27.50 7.12 7.74
C ASN A 127 28.12 7.74 6.47
N GLY A 128 27.30 7.97 5.43
CA GLY A 128 27.75 8.56 4.16
C GLY A 128 28.22 7.53 3.12
N ASP A 129 29.02 6.55 3.50
CA ASP A 129 29.48 5.46 2.63
C ASP A 129 28.62 4.19 2.77
N HIS A 130 27.91 4.05 3.89
CA HIS A 130 27.01 2.95 4.17
C HIS A 130 25.97 3.32 5.22
N VAL A 131 24.90 2.54 5.31
CA VAL A 131 23.84 2.66 6.33
C VAL A 131 23.89 1.45 7.25
N ILE A 132 23.91 1.69 8.56
CA ILE A 132 23.67 0.65 9.55
C ILE A 132 22.17 0.58 9.84
N VAL A 133 21.56 -0.55 9.58
CA VAL A 133 20.15 -0.80 9.84
C VAL A 133 20.02 -1.70 11.06
N SER A 134 19.37 -1.20 12.10
CA SER A 134 19.01 -1.96 13.30
C SER A 134 17.61 -2.53 13.15
N ALA A 135 17.45 -3.82 13.45
CA ALA A 135 16.18 -4.53 13.39
C ALA A 135 16.06 -5.52 14.54
N ARG A 136 14.85 -6.07 14.71
CA ARG A 136 14.61 -7.19 15.65
C ARG A 136 13.90 -8.30 14.91
N LYS A 137 14.52 -9.49 14.88
CA LYS A 137 13.93 -10.71 14.34
C LYS A 137 13.36 -11.53 15.49
N ARG A 138 12.04 -11.70 15.52
CA ARG A 138 11.33 -12.37 16.64
C ARG A 138 11.72 -11.83 18.03
N GLY A 139 11.98 -10.51 18.09
CA GLY A 139 12.40 -9.84 19.30
C GLY A 139 13.92 -9.73 19.47
N GLU A 140 14.69 -10.63 18.88
CA GLU A 140 16.15 -10.64 18.98
C GLU A 140 16.80 -9.58 18.08
N PRO A 141 17.79 -8.83 18.58
CA PRO A 141 18.45 -7.79 17.81
C PRO A 141 19.27 -8.36 16.65
N ILE A 142 19.12 -7.74 15.48
CA ILE A 142 19.90 -8.05 14.28
C ILE A 142 20.32 -6.75 13.60
N THR A 143 21.50 -6.74 13.00
CA THR A 143 22.06 -5.55 12.35
C THR A 143 22.50 -5.87 10.94
N TYR A 144 22.14 -4.98 10.01
CA TYR A 144 22.61 -5.03 8.63
C TYR A 144 23.48 -3.82 8.33
N ARG A 145 24.52 -4.03 7.52
CA ARG A 145 25.29 -2.98 6.88
C ARG A 145 24.90 -2.95 5.40
N ALA A 146 24.29 -1.88 4.94
CA ALA A 146 23.79 -1.73 3.58
C ALA A 146 24.44 -0.52 2.88
N ARG A 147 24.57 -0.56 1.56
CA ARG A 147 24.95 0.63 0.79
C ARG A 147 23.80 1.61 0.71
N GLN A 148 22.61 1.08 0.50
CA GLN A 148 21.40 1.87 0.36
C GLN A 148 20.25 1.23 1.16
N VAL A 149 19.31 2.06 1.59
CA VAL A 149 18.07 1.63 2.24
C VAL A 149 16.87 2.17 1.48
N ILE A 150 15.84 1.35 1.26
CA ILE A 150 14.57 1.79 0.69
C ILE A 150 13.47 1.59 1.74
N GLY A 151 12.84 2.69 2.18
CA GLY A 151 11.66 2.67 3.04
C GLY A 151 10.38 2.46 2.21
N ALA A 152 9.76 1.29 2.37
CA ALA A 152 8.49 0.90 1.73
C ALA A 152 7.44 0.46 2.77
N ASP A 153 7.56 0.99 3.99
CA ASP A 153 6.89 0.58 5.22
C ASP A 153 5.54 1.29 5.47
N GLY A 154 5.03 1.99 4.46
CA GLY A 154 3.67 2.53 4.43
C GLY A 154 3.50 3.87 5.16
N PRO A 155 2.24 4.30 5.39
CA PRO A 155 1.92 5.67 5.80
C PRO A 155 2.48 6.07 7.18
N SER A 156 2.73 5.11 8.05
CA SER A 156 3.31 5.32 9.39
C SER A 156 4.81 5.02 9.42
N SER A 157 5.52 5.29 8.33
CA SER A 157 6.92 4.92 8.10
C SER A 157 7.83 5.25 9.29
N LEU A 158 8.51 4.22 9.79
CA LEU A 158 9.58 4.38 10.77
C LEU A 158 10.89 4.82 10.10
N VAL A 159 11.08 4.47 8.82
CA VAL A 159 12.24 4.91 8.05
C VAL A 159 12.23 6.43 7.90
N ILE A 160 11.06 7.03 7.53
CA ILE A 160 10.93 8.50 7.51
C ILE A 160 11.22 9.11 8.87
N ARG A 161 10.68 8.55 9.95
CA ARG A 161 10.92 9.07 11.32
C ARG A 161 12.39 9.04 11.70
N SER A 162 13.17 8.09 11.18
CA SER A 162 14.62 8.01 11.42
C SER A 162 15.39 9.13 10.71
N ILE A 163 14.95 9.57 9.52
CA ILE A 163 15.63 10.61 8.72
C ILE A 163 15.02 12.02 8.88
N TYR A 164 13.72 12.09 9.20
CA TYR A 164 12.94 13.31 9.43
C TYR A 164 12.00 13.14 10.62
N PRO A 165 12.47 13.22 11.89
CA PRO A 165 11.67 12.93 13.09
C PRO A 165 10.38 13.76 13.21
N ASP A 166 10.41 15.00 12.75
CA ASP A 166 9.28 15.94 12.85
C ASP A 166 8.30 15.88 11.68
N TYR A 167 8.61 15.16 10.62
CA TYR A 167 7.74 15.07 9.44
C TYR A 167 6.31 14.64 9.76
N PRO A 168 6.04 13.64 10.63
CA PRO A 168 4.68 13.23 10.97
C PRO A 168 3.83 14.31 11.63
N LYS A 169 4.46 15.33 12.23
CA LYS A 169 3.77 16.48 12.85
C LYS A 169 3.42 17.56 11.82
N GLN A 170 4.03 17.54 10.66
CA GLN A 170 3.93 18.56 9.61
C GLN A 170 2.90 18.23 8.53
N ILE A 171 2.29 17.07 8.60
CA ILE A 171 1.30 16.60 7.63
C ILE A 171 -0.06 16.33 8.30
N PRO A 172 -1.16 16.64 7.62
CA PRO A 172 -2.48 16.24 8.10
C PRO A 172 -2.65 14.73 7.99
N TRP A 173 -3.28 14.12 9.01
CA TRP A 173 -3.56 12.70 9.04
C TRP A 173 -5.04 12.44 8.77
N PHE A 174 -5.30 11.53 7.85
CA PHE A 174 -6.61 10.98 7.57
C PHE A 174 -6.63 9.49 7.89
N PHE A 175 -7.80 9.00 8.21
CA PHE A 175 -8.04 7.59 8.49
C PHE A 175 -9.14 7.08 7.58
N VAL A 176 -9.10 5.81 7.28
CA VAL A 176 -10.18 5.11 6.61
C VAL A 176 -10.58 3.90 7.43
N GLY A 177 -11.86 3.62 7.46
CA GLY A 177 -12.41 2.40 8.02
C GLY A 177 -13.41 1.81 7.05
N GLN A 178 -13.52 0.50 7.05
CA GLN A 178 -14.50 -0.23 6.27
C GLN A 178 -15.11 -1.35 7.08
N LYS A 179 -16.36 -1.69 6.77
CA LYS A 179 -17.06 -2.85 7.30
C LYS A 179 -17.51 -3.75 6.18
N PHE A 180 -17.54 -5.04 6.47
CA PHE A 180 -18.02 -6.10 5.59
C PHE A 180 -19.39 -6.51 6.05
N HIS A 181 -20.39 -6.31 5.20
CA HIS A 181 -21.79 -6.64 5.51
C HIS A 181 -22.26 -7.81 4.67
N ASP A 182 -23.02 -8.71 5.27
CA ASP A 182 -23.84 -9.64 4.52
C ASP A 182 -24.99 -8.87 3.86
N ILE A 183 -25.34 -9.27 2.63
CA ILE A 183 -26.25 -8.53 1.76
C ILE A 183 -27.66 -9.08 1.94
N ILE A 184 -28.63 -8.22 2.27
CA ILE A 184 -30.06 -8.52 2.17
C ILE A 184 -30.54 -8.18 0.75
N ASP A 185 -30.20 -6.97 0.28
CA ASP A 185 -30.51 -6.48 -1.05
C ASP A 185 -29.56 -5.35 -1.43
N CYS A 186 -28.96 -5.38 -2.63
CA CYS A 186 -28.01 -4.39 -3.07
C CYS A 186 -28.15 -4.10 -4.57
N PRO A 187 -28.83 -3.01 -4.96
CA PRO A 187 -28.98 -2.62 -6.36
C PRO A 187 -27.68 -2.06 -7.00
N LEU A 188 -26.63 -1.86 -6.22
CA LEU A 188 -25.34 -1.41 -6.76
C LEU A 188 -24.72 -2.51 -7.61
N SER A 189 -24.24 -2.15 -8.82
CA SER A 189 -23.59 -3.12 -9.70
C SER A 189 -22.31 -3.68 -9.06
N PRO A 190 -22.16 -5.00 -8.90
CA PRO A 190 -20.97 -5.61 -8.30
C PRO A 190 -19.72 -5.49 -9.19
N GLU A 191 -19.87 -5.13 -10.46
CA GLU A 191 -18.78 -4.95 -11.40
C GLU A 191 -18.08 -3.60 -11.27
N TYR A 192 -18.67 -2.67 -10.53
CA TYR A 192 -18.13 -1.32 -10.34
C TYR A 192 -17.73 -1.07 -8.90
N PHE A 193 -16.70 -0.26 -8.75
CA PHE A 193 -16.34 0.35 -7.48
C PHE A 193 -17.10 1.69 -7.36
N HIS A 194 -17.88 1.86 -6.28
CA HIS A 194 -18.74 3.01 -6.08
C HIS A 194 -18.12 4.01 -5.11
N PHE A 195 -18.09 5.29 -5.51
CA PHE A 195 -17.63 6.41 -4.69
C PHE A 195 -18.73 7.45 -4.50
N TRP A 196 -18.84 7.96 -3.28
CA TRP A 196 -19.71 9.08 -2.95
C TRP A 196 -18.88 10.29 -2.54
N PHE A 197 -19.00 11.38 -3.30
CA PHE A 197 -18.48 12.69 -2.95
C PHE A 197 -19.61 13.52 -2.35
N HIS A 198 -19.91 13.28 -1.08
CA HIS A 198 -21.01 13.92 -0.38
C HIS A 198 -20.51 14.54 0.93
N PRO A 199 -20.66 15.89 1.14
CA PRO A 199 -20.08 16.58 2.29
C PRO A 199 -20.54 16.04 3.65
N GLU A 200 -21.74 15.44 3.71
CA GLU A 200 -22.27 14.89 4.94
C GLU A 200 -21.83 13.45 5.25
N LEU A 201 -21.31 12.71 4.27
CA LEU A 201 -20.92 11.31 4.44
C LEU A 201 -19.45 11.12 4.84
N GLY A 202 -18.67 12.20 4.89
CA GLY A 202 -17.25 12.16 5.20
C GLY A 202 -16.40 12.73 4.06
N HIS A 203 -15.07 12.60 4.15
CA HIS A 203 -14.16 13.11 3.13
C HIS A 203 -14.31 12.38 1.81
N TYR A 204 -14.47 11.07 1.88
CA TYR A 204 -14.95 10.25 0.80
C TYR A 204 -15.53 8.95 1.38
N THR A 205 -16.46 8.39 0.66
CA THR A 205 -17.17 7.17 1.04
C THR A 205 -17.16 6.24 -0.17
N TRP A 206 -17.02 4.94 0.08
CA TRP A 206 -17.01 3.96 -0.99
C TRP A 206 -17.79 2.71 -0.63
N SER A 207 -18.19 1.99 -1.66
CA SER A 207 -18.78 0.66 -1.53
C SER A 207 -18.45 -0.22 -2.73
N HIS A 208 -18.30 -1.51 -2.52
CA HIS A 208 -18.12 -2.50 -3.58
C HIS A 208 -18.40 -3.91 -3.06
N ALA A 209 -18.74 -4.81 -3.99
CA ALA A 209 -18.91 -6.22 -3.67
C ALA A 209 -17.54 -6.91 -3.51
N ARG A 210 -17.40 -7.80 -2.52
CA ARG A 210 -16.20 -8.62 -2.30
C ARG A 210 -16.53 -9.92 -1.57
N ASP A 211 -16.23 -11.05 -2.19
CA ASP A 211 -16.37 -12.38 -1.61
C ASP A 211 -17.78 -12.64 -1.04
N GLY A 212 -18.81 -12.25 -1.79
CA GLY A 212 -20.22 -12.41 -1.39
C GLY A 212 -20.74 -11.38 -0.38
N ARG A 213 -19.91 -10.42 0.05
CA ARG A 213 -20.29 -9.35 0.98
C ARG A 213 -20.25 -7.98 0.30
N GLN A 214 -20.93 -7.02 0.89
CA GLN A 214 -20.83 -5.61 0.53
C GLN A 214 -19.89 -4.90 1.50
N ILE A 215 -18.84 -4.29 0.96
CA ILE A 215 -17.96 -3.42 1.72
C ILE A 215 -18.54 -2.02 1.70
N VAL A 216 -18.60 -1.39 2.87
CA VAL A 216 -18.93 0.01 3.05
C VAL A 216 -17.79 0.68 3.80
N GLY A 217 -17.17 1.66 3.18
CA GLY A 217 -16.04 2.37 3.75
C GLY A 217 -16.25 3.86 3.85
N VAL A 218 -15.59 4.49 4.82
CA VAL A 218 -15.65 5.93 5.05
C VAL A 218 -14.30 6.48 5.50
N GLY A 219 -13.94 7.64 4.94
CA GLY A 219 -12.82 8.44 5.40
C GLY A 219 -13.21 9.36 6.57
N PHE A 220 -12.33 9.45 7.58
CA PHE A 220 -12.58 10.26 8.77
C PHE A 220 -11.29 10.90 9.30
N LYS A 221 -11.41 11.94 10.12
CA LYS A 221 -10.29 12.64 10.77
C LYS A 221 -10.01 12.06 12.16
N ARG A 222 -8.85 12.40 12.69
CA ARG A 222 -8.52 12.13 14.10
C ARG A 222 -9.56 12.79 15.02
N GLY A 223 -10.13 12.01 15.93
CA GLY A 223 -11.18 12.46 16.86
C GLY A 223 -12.61 12.20 16.39
N ASP A 224 -12.82 11.87 15.12
CA ASP A 224 -14.14 11.45 14.64
C ASP A 224 -14.48 10.04 15.16
N ASN A 225 -15.77 9.80 15.38
CA ASN A 225 -16.30 8.48 15.72
C ASN A 225 -16.61 7.70 14.42
N PHE A 226 -15.78 6.71 14.11
CA PHE A 226 -15.93 5.87 12.93
C PHE A 226 -17.28 5.15 12.90
N ALA A 227 -17.70 4.53 14.02
CA ALA A 227 -18.95 3.76 14.07
C ALA A 227 -20.17 4.64 13.76
N GLN A 228 -20.21 5.86 14.29
CA GLN A 228 -21.27 6.83 14.02
C GLN A 228 -21.30 7.28 12.56
N LYS A 229 -20.11 7.60 11.98
CA LYS A 229 -20.01 7.97 10.57
C LYS A 229 -20.43 6.84 9.66
N HIS A 230 -19.97 5.63 9.95
CA HIS A 230 -20.33 4.45 9.18
C HIS A 230 -21.84 4.18 9.23
N ALA A 231 -22.47 4.23 10.41
CA ALA A 231 -23.92 4.07 10.55
C ALA A 231 -24.70 5.10 9.73
N LYS A 232 -24.24 6.37 9.70
CA LYS A 232 -24.83 7.43 8.84
C LYS A 232 -24.73 7.06 7.36
N VAL A 233 -23.61 6.51 6.92
CA VAL A 233 -23.42 6.08 5.53
C VAL A 233 -24.36 4.93 5.18
N VAL A 234 -24.47 3.91 6.02
CA VAL A 234 -25.38 2.78 5.79
C VAL A 234 -26.84 3.24 5.73
N ALA A 235 -27.26 4.14 6.63
CA ALA A 235 -28.60 4.71 6.59
C ALA A 235 -28.87 5.52 5.29
N TYR A 236 -27.88 6.29 4.84
CA TYR A 236 -27.97 7.01 3.56
C TYR A 236 -28.08 6.05 2.37
N PHE A 237 -27.32 4.96 2.36
CA PHE A 237 -27.38 3.95 1.30
C PHE A 237 -28.74 3.26 1.24
N ALA A 238 -29.35 2.97 2.41
CA ALA A 238 -30.68 2.41 2.48
C ALA A 238 -31.76 3.39 1.95
N ASP A 239 -31.69 4.65 2.37
CA ASP A 239 -32.69 5.68 1.98
C ASP A 239 -32.55 6.10 0.50
N LYS A 240 -31.33 6.31 0.00
CA LYS A 240 -31.10 6.91 -1.32
C LYS A 240 -30.80 5.91 -2.42
N HIS A 241 -30.28 4.74 -2.08
CA HIS A 241 -29.84 3.74 -3.06
C HIS A 241 -30.51 2.36 -2.90
N GLY A 242 -31.44 2.22 -1.93
CA GLY A 242 -32.15 0.95 -1.69
C GLY A 242 -31.24 -0.19 -1.19
N VAL A 243 -30.03 0.11 -0.74
CA VAL A 243 -29.08 -0.89 -0.25
C VAL A 243 -29.49 -1.34 1.15
N ARG A 244 -29.79 -2.63 1.31
CA ARG A 244 -30.16 -3.23 2.59
C ARG A 244 -29.11 -4.25 3.00
N LEU A 245 -28.49 -4.02 4.16
CA LEU A 245 -27.36 -4.79 4.69
C LEU A 245 -27.71 -5.32 6.09
N GLU A 246 -27.15 -6.47 6.44
CA GLU A 246 -27.25 -6.99 7.81
C GLU A 246 -26.58 -6.02 8.80
N PRO A 247 -27.16 -5.86 10.01
CA PRO A 247 -26.62 -4.94 11.01
C PRO A 247 -25.25 -5.38 11.55
N HIS A 248 -24.99 -6.68 11.57
CA HIS A 248 -23.71 -7.23 12.03
C HIS A 248 -22.66 -7.16 10.93
N ALA A 249 -21.46 -6.69 11.25
CA ALA A 249 -20.39 -6.51 10.29
C ALA A 249 -19.01 -6.64 10.95
N GLU A 250 -18.06 -7.19 10.21
CA GLU A 250 -16.65 -7.16 10.58
C GLU A 250 -16.02 -5.79 10.27
N ASP A 251 -15.17 -5.31 11.16
CA ASP A 251 -14.51 -3.99 11.05
C ASP A 251 -13.07 -4.11 10.60
N GLU A 252 -12.65 -3.22 9.72
CA GLU A 252 -11.24 -2.97 9.42
C GLU A 252 -10.97 -1.47 9.37
N GLY A 253 -9.82 -1.05 9.88
CA GLY A 253 -9.39 0.34 9.82
C GLY A 253 -7.89 0.50 9.65
N CYS A 254 -7.47 1.56 8.98
CA CYS A 254 -6.06 1.93 8.87
C CYS A 254 -5.89 3.45 8.75
N ALA A 255 -4.65 3.89 8.99
CA ALA A 255 -4.25 5.23 8.58
C ALA A 255 -4.04 5.25 7.07
N GLU A 256 -4.70 6.17 6.41
CA GLU A 256 -4.43 6.54 5.01
C GLU A 256 -3.87 7.95 4.99
N ASN A 257 -2.72 8.13 4.38
CA ASN A 257 -2.07 9.42 4.40
C ASN A 257 -2.22 10.17 3.08
N PHE A 258 -3.35 10.83 2.89
CA PHE A 258 -3.56 11.79 1.80
C PHE A 258 -2.81 13.11 2.02
N GLY A 259 -2.36 13.37 3.25
CA GLY A 259 -1.76 14.62 3.66
C GLY A 259 -0.64 15.09 2.75
N PRO A 260 0.39 14.30 2.47
CA PRO A 260 1.49 14.70 1.60
C PRO A 260 1.04 15.12 0.21
N SER A 261 0.09 14.40 -0.40
CA SER A 261 -0.47 14.74 -1.72
C SER A 261 -1.25 16.05 -1.70
N LEU A 262 -2.06 16.28 -0.66
CA LEU A 262 -2.89 17.49 -0.55
C LEU A 262 -2.08 18.77 -0.35
N ILE A 263 -0.94 18.70 0.33
CA ILE A 263 -0.10 19.87 0.65
C ILE A 263 1.25 19.86 -0.07
N ASN A 264 1.41 18.99 -1.07
CA ASN A 264 2.63 18.82 -1.87
C ASN A 264 3.90 18.61 -1.01
N ARG A 265 3.80 17.78 0.04
CA ARG A 265 4.91 17.44 0.95
C ARG A 265 5.31 15.97 0.85
N TYR A 266 5.83 15.60 -0.31
CA TYR A 266 6.39 14.28 -0.53
C TYR A 266 7.78 14.15 0.09
N VAL A 267 8.16 12.94 0.50
CA VAL A 267 9.50 12.60 0.99
C VAL A 267 10.11 11.53 0.11
N PHE A 268 11.17 11.87 -0.61
CA PHE A 268 11.85 10.94 -1.53
C PHE A 268 13.06 10.26 -0.90
N GLY A 269 13.60 10.82 0.19
CA GLY A 269 14.74 10.27 0.91
C GLY A 269 15.71 11.31 1.46
N LYS A 270 16.83 10.84 1.98
CA LYS A 270 17.98 11.66 2.46
C LYS A 270 19.24 10.79 2.45
N GLY A 271 20.33 11.29 1.88
CA GLY A 271 21.59 10.53 1.80
C GLY A 271 21.43 9.19 1.10
N ASN A 272 21.82 8.12 1.76
CA ASN A 272 21.71 6.75 1.26
C ASN A 272 20.34 6.08 1.55
N VAL A 273 19.33 6.84 1.89
CA VAL A 273 17.99 6.33 2.23
C VAL A 273 16.96 6.90 1.27
N LEU A 274 16.29 6.05 0.50
CA LEU A 274 15.15 6.42 -0.35
C LEU A 274 13.84 5.98 0.31
N ILE A 275 12.76 6.69 -0.05
CA ILE A 275 11.40 6.39 0.41
C ILE A 275 10.51 6.19 -0.80
N THR A 276 9.61 5.19 -0.74
CA THR A 276 8.75 4.83 -1.88
C THR A 276 7.32 4.46 -1.45
N GLY A 277 6.41 4.42 -2.41
CA GLY A 277 5.02 4.07 -2.18
C GLY A 277 4.31 5.04 -1.25
N GLN A 278 3.39 4.53 -0.46
CA GLN A 278 2.60 5.34 0.48
C GLN A 278 3.46 5.95 1.60
N ALA A 279 4.61 5.38 1.91
CA ALA A 279 5.57 6.00 2.82
C ALA A 279 6.03 7.37 2.28
N ALA A 280 6.34 7.49 0.99
CA ALA A 280 6.69 8.75 0.34
C ALA A 280 5.51 9.73 0.17
N GLY A 281 4.28 9.27 0.45
CA GLY A 281 3.05 10.04 0.24
C GLY A 281 2.37 9.80 -1.10
N PHE A 282 2.80 8.80 -1.87
CA PHE A 282 2.19 8.50 -3.17
C PHE A 282 0.85 7.77 -2.99
N LEU A 283 -0.21 8.56 -3.02
CA LEU A 283 -1.59 8.12 -2.99
C LEU A 283 -2.41 9.09 -3.85
N ASN A 284 -3.21 8.59 -4.78
CA ASN A 284 -4.06 9.45 -5.58
C ASN A 284 -5.34 9.87 -4.81
N MET A 285 -6.10 10.82 -5.36
CA MET A 285 -7.24 11.42 -4.66
C MET A 285 -8.41 10.47 -4.40
N ILE A 286 -8.50 9.35 -5.11
CA ILE A 286 -9.52 8.32 -4.89
C ILE A 286 -8.99 7.16 -4.02
N GLY A 287 -7.82 7.32 -3.38
CA GLY A 287 -7.25 6.30 -2.50
C GLY A 287 -6.59 5.11 -3.21
N GLU A 288 -6.45 5.14 -4.54
CA GLU A 288 -5.70 4.12 -5.27
C GLU A 288 -4.20 4.39 -5.12
N GLY A 289 -3.53 3.58 -4.32
CA GLY A 289 -2.11 3.69 -4.02
C GLY A 289 -1.26 2.55 -4.56
N MET A 290 -1.88 1.47 -5.06
CA MET A 290 -1.13 0.29 -5.50
C MET A 290 -0.32 0.55 -6.77
N SER A 291 -0.90 1.21 -7.76
CA SER A 291 -0.18 1.61 -8.98
C SER A 291 0.95 2.58 -8.68
N CYS A 292 0.67 3.58 -7.81
CA CYS A 292 1.69 4.51 -7.35
C CYS A 292 2.83 3.77 -6.63
N ALA A 293 2.51 2.79 -5.79
CA ALA A 293 3.49 1.96 -5.08
C ALA A 293 4.37 1.15 -6.05
N LEU A 294 3.77 0.47 -7.03
CA LEU A 294 4.50 -0.31 -8.03
C LEU A 294 5.47 0.56 -8.84
N HIS A 295 4.99 1.66 -9.39
CA HIS A 295 5.82 2.54 -10.22
C HIS A 295 6.92 3.25 -9.42
N SER A 296 6.59 3.81 -8.25
CA SER A 296 7.59 4.48 -7.41
C SER A 296 8.61 3.48 -6.85
N GLY A 297 8.20 2.26 -6.53
CA GLY A 297 9.09 1.18 -6.13
C GLY A 297 10.10 0.84 -7.22
N ALA A 298 9.63 0.65 -8.46
CA ALA A 298 10.52 0.40 -9.60
C ALA A 298 11.51 1.55 -9.83
N ILE A 299 11.03 2.80 -9.79
CA ILE A 299 11.89 3.99 -9.92
C ILE A 299 12.94 4.03 -8.80
N SER A 300 12.55 3.73 -7.55
CA SER A 300 13.51 3.69 -6.43
C SER A 300 14.56 2.60 -6.63
N GLY A 301 14.18 1.42 -7.13
CA GLY A 301 15.13 0.36 -7.47
C GLY A 301 16.11 0.78 -8.56
N GLU A 302 15.63 1.45 -9.62
CA GLU A 302 16.49 1.98 -10.68
C GLU A 302 17.47 3.05 -10.17
N ALA A 303 17.00 3.96 -9.32
CA ALA A 303 17.81 5.05 -8.77
C ALA A 303 18.96 4.56 -7.87
N VAL A 304 18.81 3.40 -7.24
CA VAL A 304 19.82 2.80 -6.34
C VAL A 304 20.95 2.10 -7.11
N LYS A 305 20.69 1.56 -8.30
CA LYS A 305 21.66 0.75 -9.08
C LYS A 305 23.03 1.45 -9.27
N PRO A 306 23.12 2.72 -9.70
CA PRO A 306 24.40 3.38 -9.89
C PRO A 306 25.23 3.49 -8.60
N ALA A 307 24.58 3.78 -7.47
CA ALA A 307 25.25 3.88 -6.17
C ALA A 307 25.84 2.53 -5.70
N CYS A 308 25.27 1.42 -6.16
CA CYS A 308 25.74 0.08 -5.84
C CYS A 308 26.72 -0.52 -6.87
N ALA A 309 26.91 0.10 -8.02
CA ALA A 309 27.77 -0.42 -9.10
C ALA A 309 29.27 -0.33 -8.83
N THR A 310 29.72 0.46 -7.86
CA THR A 310 31.16 0.65 -7.58
C THR A 310 31.77 -0.56 -6.86
N ALA A 311 32.66 -1.27 -7.54
CA ALA A 311 33.24 -2.58 -7.17
C ALA A 311 34.11 -2.61 -5.89
N ARG A 312 34.40 -1.48 -5.24
CA ARG A 312 35.38 -1.41 -4.12
C ARG A 312 34.87 -1.97 -2.78
N TRP A 313 33.56 -2.19 -2.64
CA TRP A 313 32.96 -2.49 -1.32
C TRP A 313 33.09 -3.95 -0.86
N ARG A 314 33.09 -4.91 -1.81
CA ARG A 314 33.15 -6.36 -1.47
C ARG A 314 34.51 -6.85 -0.96
N LYS A 315 35.58 -6.08 -1.14
CA LYS A 315 36.94 -6.49 -0.72
C LYS A 315 37.29 -6.18 0.74
N CYS A 316 36.46 -5.45 1.48
CA CYS A 316 36.74 -5.06 2.87
C CYS A 316 36.07 -5.94 3.95
N THR A 317 35.37 -6.98 3.57
CA THR A 317 34.64 -7.85 4.52
C THR A 317 35.28 -9.23 4.75
N GLY A 318 36.49 -9.45 4.24
CA GLY A 318 37.30 -10.65 4.47
C GLY A 318 38.47 -10.32 5.40
N GLY A 319 38.21 -10.30 6.70
CA GLY A 319 39.17 -10.21 7.78
C GLY A 319 38.54 -10.71 9.07
#